data_7e7c7d9750b5ec146629c107b4ba4134
#
_entry.id   7e7c7d9750b5ec146629c107b4ba4134
#
_cell.length_a   1.000
_cell.length_b   1.000
_cell.length_c   1.000
_cell.angle_alpha   90.00
_cell.angle_beta   90.00
_cell.angle_gamma   90.00
#
_symmetry.space_group_name_H-M   'P 1'
#
loop_
_entity.id
_entity.type
_entity.pdbx_description
1 polymer ?
#
loop_
_entity_poly.entity_id
_entity_poly.type
_entity_poly.pdbx_seq_one_letter_code
_entity_poly.pdbx_strand_id
1 'polypeptide(L)'
;MSPPRNLVALHMPARGGNGAPDWRPVEEADLVAWLRRDGARRAGGDASQQLERASITIVRHAAGKRLTARCRLVLVAPNGGRELLTVFAKQYRRRDLARRLARQLRTLRFAPGDPPVRFPKLLGLDARRGIVFMEALHGRPFAPELDGAPARSLEPAGALMAAFHRASAMVEKRVTRADELVRTRECADAIAQVYPDLVPALERLQSSLAHTAWGRSGRRALLHGSFRPNHLMVHGSELAVFDLESLRVGPPGYDLANCVATLHYQQALGRLSAPARRRAVRALLRGYRAHGGDESCARALWLTAALLVQKQALKVATRSRAQASSRARTRALVARAEQLAARAAATPAGPGIERLERELA
;
A
#
# COMPACT_ATOMS: atom_id res chain seq x y z
N MET A 1 -14.07 3.40 25.86
CA MET A 1 -13.00 3.63 24.85
C MET A 1 -13.66 3.97 23.52
N SER A 2 -13.62 5.23 23.15
CA SER A 2 -14.26 5.76 21.93
C SER A 2 -13.48 5.38 20.68
N PRO A 3 -14.12 5.10 19.52
CA PRO A 3 -13.42 4.75 18.29
C PRO A 3 -12.69 5.97 17.70
N PRO A 4 -11.57 5.78 17.01
CA PRO A 4 -10.79 6.88 16.44
C PRO A 4 -11.55 7.55 15.30
N ARG A 5 -11.73 8.86 15.43
CA ARG A 5 -12.37 9.73 14.45
C ARG A 5 -11.53 9.94 13.19
N ASN A 6 -12.19 9.79 12.06
CA ASN A 6 -12.01 10.40 10.73
C ASN A 6 -10.62 10.83 10.26
N LEU A 7 -10.07 10.03 9.34
CA LEU A 7 -9.06 10.47 8.37
C LEU A 7 -9.77 11.17 7.19
N VAL A 8 -9.71 12.49 7.17
CA VAL A 8 -10.17 13.31 6.04
C VAL A 8 -9.20 13.11 4.87
N ALA A 9 -9.73 12.80 3.70
CA ALA A 9 -8.96 12.65 2.48
C ALA A 9 -8.61 14.01 1.88
N LEU A 10 -7.39 14.16 1.38
CA LEU A 10 -6.98 15.27 0.52
C LEU A 10 -7.93 15.38 -0.67
N HIS A 11 -8.62 16.51 -0.77
CA HIS A 11 -9.29 16.94 -1.97
C HIS A 11 -8.23 17.54 -2.89
N MET A 12 -7.67 16.74 -3.79
CA MET A 12 -7.11 17.30 -5.02
C MET A 12 -8.31 17.78 -5.83
N PRO A 13 -8.32 19.03 -6.33
CA PRO A 13 -9.41 19.50 -7.15
C PRO A 13 -9.54 18.59 -8.37
N ALA A 14 -10.68 17.95 -8.51
CA ALA A 14 -11.03 17.26 -9.73
C ALA A 14 -11.11 18.33 -10.82
N ARG A 15 -10.30 18.21 -11.86
CA ARG A 15 -10.51 18.93 -13.11
C ARG A 15 -11.96 18.70 -13.55
N GLY A 16 -12.63 19.80 -13.82
CA GLY A 16 -14.05 19.97 -13.95
C GLY A 16 -14.77 18.94 -14.81
N GLY A 17 -16.04 18.83 -14.57
CA GLY A 17 -16.98 18.30 -15.52
C GLY A 17 -17.97 17.33 -14.93
N ASN A 18 -19.21 17.76 -14.97
CA ASN A 18 -20.47 17.04 -14.97
C ASN A 18 -20.90 16.34 -13.68
N GLY A 19 -21.99 16.81 -13.15
CA GLY A 19 -22.73 16.29 -12.01
C GLY A 19 -22.91 14.78 -12.07
N ALA A 20 -22.03 14.07 -11.36
CA ALA A 20 -22.24 12.66 -11.11
C ALA A 20 -23.36 12.56 -10.06
N PRO A 21 -24.37 11.70 -10.25
CA PRO A 21 -25.40 11.46 -9.27
C PRO A 21 -24.78 11.13 -7.92
N ASP A 22 -25.42 11.60 -6.84
CA ASP A 22 -24.98 11.40 -5.46
C ASP A 22 -24.62 9.93 -5.22
N TRP A 23 -23.30 9.68 -5.03
CA TRP A 23 -22.84 8.34 -4.72
C TRP A 23 -23.29 7.99 -3.30
N ARG A 24 -24.19 7.03 -3.22
CA ARG A 24 -24.62 6.45 -1.95
C ARG A 24 -23.85 5.17 -1.71
N PRO A 25 -23.29 4.97 -0.50
CA PRO A 25 -22.80 3.66 -0.09
C PRO A 25 -23.94 2.65 -0.21
N VAL A 26 -23.60 1.43 -0.62
CA VAL A 26 -24.55 0.33 -0.59
C VAL A 26 -25.03 0.14 0.84
N GLU A 27 -26.32 0.10 1.03
CA GLU A 27 -26.93 -0.18 2.33
C GLU A 27 -26.69 -1.63 2.74
N GLU A 28 -26.72 -1.90 4.03
CA GLU A 28 -26.52 -3.25 4.57
C GLU A 28 -27.54 -4.25 3.98
N ALA A 29 -28.80 -3.84 3.84
CA ALA A 29 -29.87 -4.63 3.25
C ALA A 29 -29.57 -5.06 1.80
N ASP A 30 -29.02 -4.16 0.99
CA ASP A 30 -28.63 -4.44 -0.41
C ASP A 30 -27.48 -5.43 -0.50
N LEU A 31 -26.48 -5.30 0.39
CA LEU A 31 -25.37 -6.23 0.49
C LEU A 31 -25.84 -7.62 0.93
N VAL A 32 -26.73 -7.68 1.91
CA VAL A 32 -27.36 -8.94 2.36
C VAL A 32 -28.17 -9.56 1.24
N ALA A 33 -28.98 -8.78 0.52
CA ALA A 33 -29.77 -9.26 -0.61
C ALA A 33 -28.89 -9.81 -1.74
N TRP A 34 -27.74 -9.15 -2.02
CA TRP A 34 -26.79 -9.66 -3.01
C TRP A 34 -26.12 -10.95 -2.52
N LEU A 35 -25.69 -11.01 -1.27
CA LEU A 35 -25.09 -12.21 -0.67
C LEU A 35 -26.04 -13.40 -0.70
N ARG A 36 -27.34 -13.17 -0.49
CA ARG A 36 -28.37 -14.23 -0.58
C ARG A 36 -28.56 -14.76 -2.00
N ARG A 37 -28.56 -13.87 -3.02
CA ARG A 37 -28.76 -14.28 -4.42
C ARG A 37 -27.54 -14.94 -5.05
N ASP A 38 -26.37 -14.34 -4.82
CA ASP A 38 -25.14 -14.69 -5.55
C ASP A 38 -23.98 -15.08 -4.62
N GLY A 39 -24.09 -14.76 -3.33
CA GLY A 39 -22.95 -14.73 -2.42
C GLY A 39 -22.45 -16.11 -2.02
N ALA A 40 -23.34 -17.04 -1.71
CA ALA A 40 -22.94 -18.40 -1.32
C ALA A 40 -22.15 -19.07 -2.45
N ARG A 41 -22.65 -18.98 -3.68
CA ARG A 41 -22.03 -19.54 -4.89
C ARG A 41 -20.68 -18.91 -5.26
N ARG A 42 -20.50 -17.61 -4.98
CA ARG A 42 -19.33 -16.84 -5.39
C ARG A 42 -18.31 -16.63 -4.28
N ALA A 43 -18.73 -16.86 -3.04
CA ALA A 43 -17.85 -16.73 -1.88
C ALA A 43 -16.98 -17.98 -1.60
N GLY A 44 -17.02 -18.96 -2.50
CA GLY A 44 -16.25 -20.20 -2.36
C GLY A 44 -17.00 -21.32 -1.62
N GLY A 45 -18.27 -21.07 -1.28
CA GLY A 45 -19.17 -22.13 -0.79
C GLY A 45 -19.58 -23.09 -1.92
N ASP A 46 -19.91 -24.32 -1.58
CA ASP A 46 -20.49 -25.26 -2.51
C ASP A 46 -21.82 -24.69 -3.06
N ALA A 47 -22.10 -24.95 -4.33
CA ALA A 47 -23.32 -24.51 -5.00
C ALA A 47 -24.62 -25.00 -4.31
N SER A 48 -24.52 -26.02 -3.48
CA SER A 48 -25.60 -26.62 -2.70
C SER A 48 -25.83 -25.91 -1.35
N GLN A 49 -24.89 -25.06 -0.89
CA GLN A 49 -25.01 -24.37 0.40
C GLN A 49 -25.96 -23.17 0.30
N GLN A 50 -26.79 -22.98 1.33
CA GLN A 50 -27.69 -21.84 1.46
C GLN A 50 -27.20 -20.85 2.51
N LEU A 51 -27.37 -19.55 2.26
CA LEU A 51 -27.07 -18.51 3.24
C LEU A 51 -28.17 -18.46 4.30
N GLU A 52 -27.86 -18.93 5.51
CA GLU A 52 -28.77 -18.83 6.68
C GLU A 52 -28.74 -17.42 7.27
N ARG A 53 -27.55 -16.91 7.53
CA ARG A 53 -27.34 -15.61 8.20
C ARG A 53 -26.17 -14.84 7.60
N ALA A 54 -26.33 -13.53 7.52
CA ALA A 54 -25.23 -12.60 7.21
C ALA A 54 -25.17 -11.49 8.24
N SER A 55 -23.97 -11.12 8.66
CA SER A 55 -23.73 -9.89 9.41
C SER A 55 -22.65 -9.06 8.73
N ILE A 56 -22.88 -7.75 8.66
CA ILE A 56 -22.01 -6.81 7.94
C ILE A 56 -21.48 -5.78 8.93
N THR A 57 -20.18 -5.58 8.90
CA THR A 57 -19.49 -4.56 9.70
C THR A 57 -18.71 -3.65 8.77
N ILE A 58 -19.01 -2.35 8.78
CA ILE A 58 -18.21 -1.37 8.04
C ILE A 58 -16.86 -1.20 8.75
N VAL A 59 -15.81 -1.62 8.07
CA VAL A 59 -14.43 -1.55 8.57
C VAL A 59 -13.80 -0.20 8.25
N ARG A 60 -14.13 0.35 7.08
CA ARG A 60 -13.60 1.63 6.62
C ARG A 60 -14.56 2.31 5.67
N HIS A 61 -14.81 3.57 5.93
CA HIS A 61 -15.53 4.45 5.02
C HIS A 61 -14.62 5.64 4.67
N ALA A 62 -14.25 5.75 3.41
CA ALA A 62 -13.60 6.94 2.86
C ALA A 62 -14.66 7.70 2.04
N ALA A 63 -15.24 8.73 2.66
CA ALA A 63 -16.36 9.49 2.10
C ALA A 63 -16.07 9.90 0.64
N GLY A 64 -17.05 9.70 -0.23
CA GLY A 64 -16.97 10.03 -1.65
C GLY A 64 -15.97 9.20 -2.47
N LYS A 65 -15.34 8.16 -1.91
CA LYS A 65 -14.33 7.34 -2.62
C LYS A 65 -14.61 5.86 -2.57
N ARG A 66 -14.65 5.27 -1.38
CA ARG A 66 -14.85 3.84 -1.20
C ARG A 66 -15.37 3.49 0.19
N LEU A 67 -16.04 2.35 0.26
CA LEU A 67 -16.44 1.67 1.49
C LEU A 67 -15.78 0.28 1.54
N THR A 68 -15.36 -0.16 2.72
CA THR A 68 -14.91 -1.54 2.96
C THR A 68 -15.73 -2.12 4.08
N ALA A 69 -16.36 -3.24 3.83
CA ALA A 69 -17.16 -3.99 4.79
C ALA A 69 -16.59 -5.40 5.00
N ARG A 70 -16.68 -5.90 6.21
CA ARG A 70 -16.46 -7.30 6.55
C ARG A 70 -17.82 -7.97 6.66
N CYS A 71 -18.06 -9.00 5.87
CA CYS A 71 -19.27 -9.79 5.87
C CYS A 71 -18.96 -11.15 6.48
N ARG A 72 -19.70 -11.53 7.54
CA ARG A 72 -19.69 -12.88 8.13
C ARG A 72 -20.94 -13.59 7.68
N LEU A 73 -20.76 -14.75 7.05
CA LEU A 73 -21.83 -15.55 6.43
C LEU A 73 -21.89 -16.88 7.14
N VAL A 74 -23.08 -17.27 7.55
CA VAL A 74 -23.37 -18.65 8.01
C VAL A 74 -24.01 -19.37 6.82
N LEU A 75 -23.31 -20.36 6.28
CA LEU A 75 -23.76 -21.20 5.19
C LEU A 75 -24.22 -22.53 5.76
N VAL A 76 -25.33 -23.05 5.23
CA VAL A 76 -25.89 -24.36 5.62
C VAL A 76 -25.79 -25.29 4.42
N ALA A 77 -25.14 -26.41 4.60
CA ALA A 77 -25.07 -27.49 3.62
C ALA A 77 -26.38 -28.33 3.63
N PRO A 78 -26.69 -29.08 2.55
CA PRO A 78 -27.89 -29.93 2.50
C PRO A 78 -27.99 -30.96 3.62
N ASN A 79 -26.87 -31.39 4.18
CA ASN A 79 -26.79 -32.31 5.32
C ASN A 79 -26.99 -31.60 6.69
N GLY A 80 -27.33 -30.31 6.70
CA GLY A 80 -27.47 -29.50 7.91
C GLY A 80 -26.18 -28.98 8.54
N GLY A 81 -25.03 -29.30 7.97
CA GLY A 81 -23.74 -28.79 8.42
C GLY A 81 -23.64 -27.27 8.23
N ARG A 82 -23.11 -26.56 9.25
CA ARG A 82 -22.94 -25.11 9.22
C ARG A 82 -21.48 -24.72 9.03
N GLU A 83 -21.25 -23.80 8.12
CA GLU A 83 -19.94 -23.22 7.85
C GLU A 83 -19.96 -21.70 8.07
N LEU A 84 -18.95 -21.17 8.76
CA LEU A 84 -18.76 -19.73 8.94
C LEU A 84 -17.73 -19.22 7.94
N LEU A 85 -18.18 -18.45 6.96
CA LEU A 85 -17.32 -17.81 5.98
C LEU A 85 -17.21 -16.31 6.25
N THR A 86 -15.99 -15.77 6.17
CA THR A 86 -15.77 -14.33 6.24
C THR A 86 -15.28 -13.81 4.88
N VAL A 87 -15.91 -12.76 4.38
CA VAL A 87 -15.58 -12.09 3.13
C VAL A 87 -15.36 -10.60 3.37
N PHE A 88 -14.48 -9.99 2.57
CA PHE A 88 -14.40 -8.53 2.49
C PHE A 88 -15.06 -8.02 1.22
N ALA A 89 -15.99 -7.07 1.36
CA ALA A 89 -16.60 -6.33 0.28
C ALA A 89 -15.99 -4.93 0.20
N LYS A 90 -15.46 -4.56 -0.97
CA LYS A 90 -14.98 -3.20 -1.23
C LYS A 90 -15.83 -2.57 -2.32
N GLN A 91 -16.58 -1.54 -1.98
CA GLN A 91 -17.34 -0.73 -2.92
C GLN A 91 -16.55 0.52 -3.31
N TYR A 92 -16.51 0.81 -4.59
CA TYR A 92 -15.85 1.98 -5.16
C TYR A 92 -16.89 2.91 -5.80
N ARG A 93 -16.76 4.23 -5.55
CA ARG A 93 -17.54 5.23 -6.28
C ARG A 93 -17.30 5.11 -7.80
N ARG A 94 -16.04 4.99 -8.19
CA ARG A 94 -15.64 4.74 -9.57
C ARG A 94 -15.68 3.24 -9.86
N ARG A 95 -16.68 2.80 -10.59
CA ARG A 95 -16.91 1.37 -10.92
C ARG A 95 -15.78 0.74 -11.72
N ASP A 96 -15.04 1.55 -12.51
CA ASP A 96 -13.85 1.11 -13.24
C ASP A 96 -12.75 0.61 -12.31
N LEU A 97 -12.62 1.19 -11.09
CA LEU A 97 -11.66 0.72 -10.08
C LEU A 97 -11.99 -0.69 -9.58
N ALA A 98 -13.27 -1.01 -9.41
CA ALA A 98 -13.70 -2.35 -9.02
C ALA A 98 -13.37 -3.38 -10.12
N ARG A 99 -13.71 -3.05 -11.38
CA ARG A 99 -13.39 -3.92 -12.54
C ARG A 99 -11.89 -4.12 -12.69
N ARG A 100 -11.11 -3.06 -12.50
CA ARG A 100 -9.64 -3.14 -12.54
C ARG A 100 -9.09 -4.05 -11.45
N LEU A 101 -9.48 -3.85 -10.19
CA LEU A 101 -9.04 -4.71 -9.10
C LEU A 101 -9.42 -6.18 -9.34
N ALA A 102 -10.65 -6.44 -9.76
CA ALA A 102 -11.10 -7.80 -10.06
C ALA A 102 -10.27 -8.45 -11.19
N ARG A 103 -9.93 -7.70 -12.26
CA ARG A 103 -9.05 -8.17 -13.33
C ARG A 103 -7.65 -8.48 -12.81
N GLN A 104 -7.08 -7.58 -12.02
CA GLN A 104 -5.76 -7.74 -11.42
C GLN A 104 -5.68 -9.01 -10.56
N LEU A 105 -6.66 -9.22 -9.67
CA LEU A 105 -6.71 -10.41 -8.80
C LEU A 105 -6.89 -11.71 -9.60
N ARG A 106 -7.70 -11.69 -10.66
CA ARG A 106 -7.89 -12.88 -11.54
C ARG A 106 -6.63 -13.27 -12.28
N THR A 107 -5.81 -12.31 -12.65
CA THR A 107 -4.64 -12.52 -13.51
C THR A 107 -3.32 -12.55 -12.76
N LEU A 108 -3.33 -12.31 -11.43
CA LEU A 108 -2.12 -12.37 -10.61
C LEU A 108 -1.60 -13.81 -10.54
N ARG A 109 -0.36 -14.01 -10.98
CA ARG A 109 0.35 -15.29 -10.98
C ARG A 109 1.76 -15.10 -10.46
N PHE A 110 2.16 -15.95 -9.54
CA PHE A 110 3.54 -16.02 -9.05
C PHE A 110 4.34 -17.05 -9.86
N ALA A 111 5.64 -16.85 -9.95
CA ALA A 111 6.50 -17.77 -10.69
C ALA A 111 6.60 -19.13 -9.97
N PRO A 112 6.70 -20.25 -10.71
CA PRO A 112 6.97 -21.55 -10.12
C PRO A 112 8.29 -21.51 -9.31
N GLY A 113 8.30 -22.15 -8.13
CA GLY A 113 9.46 -22.17 -7.23
C GLY A 113 9.61 -20.95 -6.33
N ASP A 114 8.79 -19.90 -6.50
CA ASP A 114 8.73 -18.83 -5.53
C ASP A 114 8.13 -19.31 -4.19
N PRO A 115 8.52 -18.67 -3.06
CA PRO A 115 7.83 -18.89 -1.80
C PRO A 115 6.32 -18.68 -1.96
N PRO A 116 5.47 -19.49 -1.33
CA PRO A 116 4.02 -19.33 -1.43
C PRO A 116 3.62 -17.95 -0.92
N VAL A 117 3.05 -17.15 -1.81
CA VAL A 117 2.53 -15.82 -1.48
C VAL A 117 1.03 -15.91 -1.28
N ARG A 118 0.59 -15.67 -0.06
CA ARG A 118 -0.82 -15.62 0.27
C ARG A 118 -1.37 -14.21 0.06
N PHE A 119 -2.49 -14.11 -0.67
CA PHE A 119 -3.19 -12.86 -0.93
C PHE A 119 -4.70 -13.11 -1.05
N PRO A 120 -5.56 -12.08 -0.85
CA PRO A 120 -7.00 -12.25 -0.94
C PRO A 120 -7.43 -12.71 -2.33
N LYS A 121 -8.04 -13.88 -2.44
CA LYS A 121 -8.62 -14.35 -3.71
C LYS A 121 -9.86 -13.53 -4.05
N LEU A 122 -10.08 -13.31 -5.34
CA LEU A 122 -11.31 -12.72 -5.83
C LEU A 122 -12.44 -13.76 -5.73
N LEU A 123 -13.48 -13.44 -5.00
CA LEU A 123 -14.66 -14.27 -4.88
C LEU A 123 -15.78 -13.82 -5.83
N GLY A 124 -15.92 -12.52 -6.05
CA GLY A 124 -16.93 -12.00 -6.95
C GLY A 124 -16.80 -10.52 -7.28
N LEU A 125 -17.54 -10.09 -8.30
CA LEU A 125 -17.64 -8.70 -8.74
C LEU A 125 -19.09 -8.35 -9.05
N ASP A 126 -19.65 -7.37 -8.33
CA ASP A 126 -20.85 -6.66 -8.78
C ASP A 126 -20.38 -5.41 -9.58
N ALA A 127 -20.33 -5.56 -10.90
CA ALA A 127 -19.86 -4.48 -11.79
C ALA A 127 -20.84 -3.29 -11.85
N ARG A 128 -22.12 -3.51 -11.56
CA ARG A 128 -23.15 -2.45 -11.59
C ARG A 128 -23.02 -1.54 -10.38
N ARG A 129 -22.77 -2.11 -9.20
CA ARG A 129 -22.60 -1.37 -7.94
C ARG A 129 -21.15 -1.02 -7.66
N GLY A 130 -20.19 -1.55 -8.43
CA GLY A 130 -18.74 -1.34 -8.24
C GLY A 130 -18.21 -2.01 -6.98
N ILE A 131 -18.69 -3.22 -6.66
CA ILE A 131 -18.30 -3.97 -5.46
C ILE A 131 -17.43 -5.16 -5.85
N VAL A 132 -16.29 -5.30 -5.18
CA VAL A 132 -15.41 -6.47 -5.26
C VAL A 132 -15.52 -7.25 -3.96
N PHE A 133 -15.80 -8.54 -4.07
CA PHE A 133 -15.82 -9.48 -2.96
C PHE A 133 -14.52 -10.29 -2.96
N MET A 134 -13.90 -10.38 -1.81
CA MET A 134 -12.58 -11.00 -1.65
C MET A 134 -12.57 -11.89 -0.41
N GLU A 135 -11.76 -12.93 -0.48
CA GLU A 135 -11.44 -13.78 0.66
C GLU A 135 -10.93 -12.95 1.84
N ALA A 136 -11.36 -13.29 3.04
CA ALA A 136 -10.77 -12.75 4.24
C ALA A 136 -9.48 -13.52 4.56
N LEU A 137 -8.39 -12.80 4.64
CA LEU A 137 -7.15 -13.37 5.16
C LEU A 137 -7.26 -13.53 6.67
N HIS A 138 -6.97 -14.71 7.16
CA HIS A 138 -6.85 -15.01 8.58
C HIS A 138 -5.43 -14.73 9.05
N GLY A 139 -5.28 -14.26 10.28
CA GLY A 139 -3.99 -13.96 10.87
C GLY A 139 -3.98 -12.67 11.66
N ARG A 140 -2.83 -12.31 12.18
CA ARG A 140 -2.60 -11.04 12.88
C ARG A 140 -1.82 -10.07 12.01
N PRO A 141 -2.02 -8.76 12.14
CA PRO A 141 -1.23 -7.77 11.43
C PRO A 141 0.26 -8.00 11.68
N PHE A 142 1.07 -7.89 10.64
CA PHE A 142 2.51 -7.87 10.78
C PHE A 142 2.90 -6.54 11.41
N ALA A 143 3.36 -6.59 12.67
CA ALA A 143 3.94 -5.45 13.35
C ALA A 143 5.46 -5.64 13.35
N PRO A 144 6.23 -4.86 12.56
CA PRO A 144 7.65 -4.76 12.80
C PRO A 144 7.81 -4.09 14.15
N GLU A 145 8.86 -4.49 14.86
CA GLU A 145 9.17 -4.01 16.21
C GLU A 145 8.73 -2.58 16.50
N LEU A 146 7.80 -2.48 17.39
CA LEU A 146 7.69 -1.34 18.27
C LEU A 146 8.56 -1.68 19.49
N ASP A 147 9.36 -0.74 19.97
CA ASP A 147 10.28 -0.94 21.09
C ASP A 147 9.61 -1.76 22.23
N GLY A 148 10.19 -2.93 22.54
CA GLY A 148 9.76 -3.77 23.67
C GLY A 148 9.08 -5.11 23.35
N ALA A 149 8.67 -5.39 22.13
CA ALA A 149 8.18 -6.71 21.73
C ALA A 149 9.26 -7.50 20.95
N PRO A 150 9.31 -8.87 21.02
CA PRO A 150 10.22 -9.62 20.20
C PRO A 150 9.93 -9.32 18.73
N ALA A 151 10.89 -8.65 18.12
CA ALA A 151 10.82 -8.13 16.80
C ALA A 151 10.68 -9.23 15.77
N ARG A 152 9.65 -9.14 14.96
CA ARG A 152 9.61 -9.93 13.73
C ARG A 152 10.51 -9.28 12.70
N SER A 153 11.51 -10.04 12.25
CA SER A 153 12.37 -9.62 11.15
C SER A 153 11.57 -9.29 9.90
N LEU A 154 11.92 -8.20 9.20
CA LEU A 154 11.38 -7.89 7.87
C LEU A 154 11.98 -8.76 6.75
N GLU A 155 12.81 -9.73 7.08
CA GLU A 155 13.44 -10.61 6.09
C GLU A 155 12.42 -11.41 5.26
N PRO A 156 11.40 -12.06 5.86
CA PRO A 156 10.34 -12.70 5.08
C PRO A 156 9.54 -11.73 4.20
N ALA A 157 9.39 -10.47 4.62
CA ALA A 157 8.75 -9.44 3.81
C ALA A 157 9.60 -9.05 2.59
N GLY A 158 10.93 -9.08 2.72
CA GLY A 158 11.87 -8.92 1.61
C GLY A 158 11.74 -10.06 0.59
N ALA A 159 11.70 -11.31 1.07
CA ALA A 159 11.48 -12.49 0.23
C ALA A 159 10.14 -12.41 -0.54
N LEU A 160 9.07 -12.09 0.16
CA LEU A 160 7.74 -11.90 -0.44
C LEU A 160 7.74 -10.77 -1.49
N MET A 161 8.42 -9.67 -1.24
CA MET A 161 8.56 -8.57 -2.20
C MET A 161 9.31 -9.02 -3.45
N ALA A 162 10.38 -9.81 -3.32
CA ALA A 162 11.13 -10.36 -4.45
C ALA A 162 10.26 -11.30 -5.31
N ALA A 163 9.46 -12.17 -4.68
CA ALA A 163 8.48 -13.01 -5.37
C ALA A 163 7.43 -12.16 -6.10
N PHE A 164 6.94 -11.10 -5.45
CA PHE A 164 5.99 -10.17 -6.07
C PHE A 164 6.56 -9.49 -7.32
N HIS A 165 7.84 -9.13 -7.30
CA HIS A 165 8.53 -8.50 -8.44
C HIS A 165 8.79 -9.47 -9.61
N ARG A 166 8.66 -10.78 -9.42
CA ARG A 166 8.69 -11.80 -10.48
C ARG A 166 7.31 -12.21 -10.97
N ALA A 167 6.27 -11.87 -10.20
CA ALA A 167 4.89 -12.18 -10.53
C ALA A 167 4.42 -11.42 -11.78
N SER A 168 3.33 -11.87 -12.34
CA SER A 168 2.63 -11.22 -13.47
C SER A 168 1.18 -10.94 -13.13
N ALA A 169 0.64 -9.86 -13.68
CA ALA A 169 -0.77 -9.52 -13.63
C ALA A 169 -1.10 -8.54 -14.77
N MET A 170 -2.36 -8.49 -15.18
CA MET A 170 -2.83 -7.45 -16.10
C MET A 170 -2.98 -6.13 -15.35
N VAL A 171 -2.02 -5.22 -15.53
CA VAL A 171 -2.00 -3.91 -14.90
C VAL A 171 -1.79 -2.80 -15.95
N GLU A 172 -2.53 -1.72 -15.78
CA GLU A 172 -2.50 -0.55 -16.68
C GLU A 172 -1.57 0.54 -16.13
N LYS A 173 -1.44 0.61 -14.81
CA LYS A 173 -0.65 1.66 -14.16
C LYS A 173 0.83 1.39 -14.29
N ARG A 174 1.58 2.46 -14.55
CA ARG A 174 3.06 2.44 -14.60
C ARG A 174 3.64 3.46 -13.62
N VAL A 175 4.85 3.21 -13.18
CA VAL A 175 5.67 4.18 -12.45
C VAL A 175 6.70 4.71 -13.45
N THR A 176 6.66 6.02 -13.69
CA THR A 176 7.66 6.72 -14.48
C THR A 176 8.34 7.78 -13.64
N ARG A 177 9.57 8.13 -14.01
CA ARG A 177 10.29 9.22 -13.32
C ARG A 177 9.55 10.55 -13.45
N ALA A 178 9.02 10.84 -14.63
CA ALA A 178 8.27 12.06 -14.89
C ALA A 178 7.04 12.20 -13.98
N ASP A 179 6.22 11.14 -13.88
CA ASP A 179 5.03 11.16 -13.02
C ASP A 179 5.40 11.34 -11.53
N GLU A 180 6.48 10.70 -11.08
CA GLU A 180 6.91 10.81 -9.68
C GLU A 180 7.53 12.19 -9.39
N LEU A 181 8.23 12.82 -10.35
CA LEU A 181 8.69 14.20 -10.22
C LEU A 181 7.53 15.18 -10.08
N VAL A 182 6.55 15.10 -10.99
CA VAL A 182 5.35 15.96 -10.96
C VAL A 182 4.63 15.80 -9.61
N ARG A 183 4.36 14.57 -9.21
CA ARG A 183 3.69 14.28 -7.94
C ARG A 183 4.48 14.79 -6.74
N THR A 184 5.80 14.64 -6.74
CA THR A 184 6.64 15.10 -5.63
C THR A 184 6.65 16.62 -5.55
N ARG A 185 6.63 17.32 -6.71
CA ARG A 185 6.51 18.77 -6.76
C ARG A 185 5.18 19.25 -6.16
N GLU A 186 4.07 18.70 -6.61
CA GLU A 186 2.74 19.02 -6.05
C GLU A 186 2.68 18.81 -4.54
N CYS A 187 3.31 17.73 -4.06
CA CYS A 187 3.39 17.43 -2.63
C CYS A 187 4.31 18.39 -1.86
N ALA A 188 5.41 18.82 -2.46
CA ALA A 188 6.31 19.81 -1.88
C ALA A 188 5.62 21.17 -1.77
N ASP A 189 4.92 21.59 -2.82
CA ASP A 189 4.13 22.84 -2.82
C ASP A 189 3.07 22.83 -1.72
N ALA A 190 2.37 21.71 -1.53
CA ALA A 190 1.40 21.56 -0.45
C ALA A 190 2.04 21.62 0.96
N ILE A 191 3.28 21.16 1.12
CA ILE A 191 4.04 21.31 2.37
C ILE A 191 4.47 22.76 2.56
N ALA A 192 4.98 23.41 1.50
CA ALA A 192 5.45 24.78 1.49
C ALA A 192 4.35 25.77 1.88
N GLN A 193 3.12 25.56 1.40
CA GLN A 193 1.94 26.38 1.77
C GLN A 193 1.66 26.36 3.28
N VAL A 194 1.96 25.27 3.96
CA VAL A 194 1.72 25.13 5.40
C VAL A 194 2.97 25.53 6.22
N TYR A 195 4.15 25.30 5.69
CA TYR A 195 5.45 25.55 6.32
C TYR A 195 6.39 26.32 5.39
N PRO A 196 6.22 27.65 5.22
CA PRO A 196 7.02 28.46 4.30
C PRO A 196 8.52 28.44 4.58
N ASP A 197 8.91 28.20 5.83
CA ASP A 197 10.31 28.08 6.24
C ASP A 197 11.02 26.85 5.67
N LEU A 198 10.28 25.89 5.11
CA LEU A 198 10.84 24.71 4.45
C LEU A 198 11.05 24.88 2.93
N VAL A 199 10.61 26.00 2.34
CA VAL A 199 10.74 26.27 0.90
C VAL A 199 12.17 26.06 0.40
N PRO A 200 13.22 26.63 1.01
CA PRO A 200 14.58 26.45 0.49
C PRO A 200 15.04 24.98 0.48
N ALA A 201 14.66 24.20 1.49
CA ALA A 201 14.99 22.76 1.55
C ALA A 201 14.22 21.95 0.50
N LEU A 202 12.96 22.29 0.28
CA LEU A 202 12.10 21.63 -0.73
C LEU A 202 12.59 21.94 -2.16
N GLU A 203 13.05 23.16 -2.42
CA GLU A 203 13.64 23.55 -3.72
C GLU A 203 14.95 22.82 -4.00
N ARG A 204 15.87 22.74 -3.02
CA ARG A 204 17.11 21.95 -3.16
C ARG A 204 16.83 20.48 -3.41
N LEU A 205 15.88 19.91 -2.67
CA LEU A 205 15.41 18.54 -2.90
C LEU A 205 14.89 18.34 -4.33
N GLN A 206 14.03 19.23 -4.80
CA GLN A 206 13.46 19.16 -6.15
C GLN A 206 14.52 19.28 -7.23
N SER A 207 15.48 20.19 -7.07
CA SER A 207 16.62 20.33 -7.96
C SER A 207 17.45 19.05 -8.00
N SER A 208 17.79 18.48 -6.84
CA SER A 208 18.51 17.20 -6.77
C SER A 208 17.78 16.07 -7.47
N LEU A 209 16.47 15.93 -7.24
CA LEU A 209 15.65 14.91 -7.89
C LEU A 209 15.55 15.13 -9.41
N ALA A 210 15.46 16.37 -9.87
CA ALA A 210 15.36 16.69 -11.29
C ALA A 210 16.67 16.36 -12.05
N HIS A 211 17.83 16.57 -11.44
CA HIS A 211 19.12 16.31 -12.07
C HIS A 211 19.60 14.86 -11.93
N THR A 212 19.06 14.07 -11.01
CA THR A 212 19.46 12.67 -10.84
C THR A 212 18.82 11.78 -11.91
N ALA A 213 19.65 11.11 -12.69
CA ALA A 213 19.20 10.10 -13.65
C ALA A 213 18.80 8.81 -12.94
N TRP A 214 17.75 8.14 -13.43
CA TRP A 214 17.37 6.80 -12.93
C TRP A 214 18.27 5.68 -13.47
N GLY A 215 19.25 6.00 -14.27
CA GLY A 215 20.05 5.05 -15.03
C GLY A 215 19.27 4.46 -16.23
N ARG A 216 19.99 3.85 -17.17
CA ARG A 216 19.37 3.15 -18.31
C ARG A 216 18.76 1.86 -17.82
N SER A 217 17.52 1.62 -18.22
CA SER A 217 16.72 0.39 -18.14
C SER A 217 17.05 -0.57 -16.99
N GLY A 218 16.51 -0.32 -15.84
CA GLY A 218 16.33 -1.42 -14.88
C GLY A 218 15.16 -2.30 -15.30
N ARG A 219 15.23 -3.55 -14.85
CA ARG A 219 14.14 -4.51 -14.90
C ARG A 219 12.83 -3.83 -14.47
N ARG A 220 11.78 -3.95 -15.27
CA ARG A 220 10.42 -3.61 -14.85
C ARG A 220 9.81 -4.80 -14.16
N ALA A 221 9.20 -4.58 -13.03
CA ALA A 221 8.56 -5.61 -12.20
C ALA A 221 7.09 -5.28 -11.98
N LEU A 222 6.32 -6.30 -11.64
CA LEU A 222 5.03 -6.09 -11.02
C LEU A 222 5.26 -5.55 -9.62
N LEU A 223 4.67 -4.42 -9.29
CA LEU A 223 4.76 -3.77 -8.00
C LEU A 223 3.43 -3.91 -7.26
N HIS A 224 3.51 -4.12 -5.96
CA HIS A 224 2.37 -3.91 -5.06
C HIS A 224 1.92 -2.43 -5.13
N GLY A 225 2.89 -1.52 -5.31
CA GLY A 225 2.66 -0.09 -5.49
C GLY A 225 2.32 0.69 -4.23
N SER A 226 2.22 0.00 -3.09
CA SER A 226 2.05 0.57 -1.75
C SER A 226 2.59 -0.38 -0.67
N PHE A 227 3.63 -1.15 -0.98
CA PHE A 227 4.19 -2.15 -0.08
C PHE A 227 4.67 -1.52 1.23
N ARG A 228 4.17 -2.04 2.34
CA ARG A 228 4.52 -1.56 3.67
C ARG A 228 4.13 -2.59 4.74
N PRO A 229 4.78 -2.58 5.92
CA PRO A 229 4.53 -3.59 6.96
C PRO A 229 3.06 -3.78 7.34
N ASN A 230 2.30 -2.70 7.43
CA ASN A 230 0.88 -2.76 7.79
C ASN A 230 -0.06 -3.24 6.65
N HIS A 231 0.48 -3.66 5.51
CA HIS A 231 -0.23 -4.38 4.45
C HIS A 231 0.12 -5.87 4.45
N LEU A 232 0.80 -6.33 5.50
CA LEU A 232 1.15 -7.72 5.70
C LEU A 232 0.39 -8.30 6.89
N MET A 233 0.08 -9.58 6.80
CA MET A 233 -0.51 -10.37 7.88
C MET A 233 0.34 -11.62 8.09
N VAL A 234 0.34 -12.13 9.32
CA VAL A 234 1.02 -13.36 9.68
C VAL A 234 -0.01 -14.42 10.03
N HIS A 235 0.07 -15.55 9.37
CA HIS A 235 -0.71 -16.74 9.66
C HIS A 235 0.24 -17.93 9.88
N GLY A 236 0.41 -18.36 11.13
CA GLY A 236 1.48 -19.32 11.47
C GLY A 236 2.86 -18.77 11.12
N SER A 237 3.59 -19.47 10.26
CA SER A 237 4.88 -19.06 9.68
C SER A 237 4.77 -18.27 8.39
N GLU A 238 3.59 -18.23 7.76
CA GLU A 238 3.38 -17.60 6.46
C GLU A 238 3.08 -16.11 6.56
N LEU A 239 3.55 -15.36 5.55
CA LEU A 239 3.13 -13.99 5.33
C LEU A 239 2.08 -13.93 4.23
N ALA A 240 1.05 -13.16 4.51
CA ALA A 240 0.05 -12.77 3.53
C ALA A 240 0.15 -11.27 3.24
N VAL A 241 -0.09 -10.89 1.98
CA VAL A 241 -0.12 -9.48 1.54
C VAL A 241 -1.53 -9.09 1.11
N PHE A 242 -1.97 -7.90 1.49
CA PHE A 242 -3.29 -7.38 1.12
C PHE A 242 -3.21 -5.92 0.63
N ASP A 243 -4.35 -5.33 0.26
CA ASP A 243 -4.49 -3.98 -0.30
C ASP A 243 -3.84 -3.83 -1.70
N LEU A 244 -4.17 -4.78 -2.59
CA LEU A 244 -3.63 -4.90 -3.95
C LEU A 244 -4.23 -3.89 -4.97
N GLU A 245 -4.88 -2.82 -4.50
CA GLU A 245 -5.51 -1.80 -5.38
C GLU A 245 -4.48 -0.94 -6.13
N SER A 246 -3.25 -0.94 -5.65
CA SER A 246 -2.17 -0.11 -6.16
C SER A 246 -1.23 -0.83 -7.13
N LEU A 247 -1.59 -2.06 -7.55
CA LEU A 247 -0.78 -2.83 -8.49
C LEU A 247 -0.41 -2.00 -9.72
N ARG A 248 0.86 -2.06 -10.09
CA ARG A 248 1.45 -1.31 -11.21
C ARG A 248 2.71 -1.97 -11.72
N VAL A 249 3.21 -1.53 -12.88
CA VAL A 249 4.51 -1.94 -13.40
C VAL A 249 5.50 -0.80 -13.23
N GLY A 250 6.71 -1.11 -12.76
CA GLY A 250 7.74 -0.10 -12.58
C GLY A 250 9.06 -0.66 -12.07
N PRO A 251 9.97 0.22 -11.63
CA PRO A 251 11.23 -0.21 -11.04
C PRO A 251 10.98 -0.87 -9.68
N PRO A 252 11.62 -2.02 -9.39
CA PRO A 252 11.50 -2.72 -8.10
C PRO A 252 11.73 -1.82 -6.89
N GLY A 253 12.65 -0.89 -7.00
CA GLY A 253 12.95 0.11 -5.97
C GLY A 253 11.76 0.91 -5.47
N TYR A 254 10.66 0.96 -6.20
CA TYR A 254 9.45 1.67 -5.78
C TYR A 254 8.82 1.04 -4.53
N ASP A 255 8.70 -0.28 -4.47
CA ASP A 255 8.15 -0.95 -3.29
C ASP A 255 9.14 -0.97 -2.12
N LEU A 256 10.44 -1.15 -2.39
CA LEU A 256 11.49 -0.96 -1.39
C LEU A 256 11.40 0.43 -0.76
N ALA A 257 11.34 1.47 -1.59
CA ALA A 257 11.23 2.85 -1.15
C ALA A 257 9.95 3.13 -0.36
N ASN A 258 8.81 2.53 -0.74
CA ASN A 258 7.56 2.64 0.02
C ASN A 258 7.70 2.06 1.43
N CYS A 259 8.33 0.89 1.56
CA CYS A 259 8.57 0.26 2.85
C CYS A 259 9.51 1.12 3.70
N VAL A 260 10.68 1.49 3.15
CA VAL A 260 11.69 2.29 3.85
C VAL A 260 11.15 3.67 4.25
N ALA A 261 10.46 4.38 3.36
CA ALA A 261 9.83 5.66 3.68
C ALA A 261 8.76 5.51 4.79
N THR A 262 8.07 4.37 4.85
CA THR A 262 7.14 4.08 5.95
C THR A 262 7.89 3.91 7.27
N LEU A 263 9.02 3.21 7.29
CA LEU A 263 9.84 3.04 8.49
C LEU A 263 10.41 4.38 8.98
N HIS A 264 10.92 5.22 8.09
CA HIS A 264 11.34 6.59 8.45
C HIS A 264 10.18 7.42 9.03
N TYR A 265 8.99 7.29 8.45
CA TYR A 265 7.81 7.97 8.96
C TYR A 265 7.42 7.47 10.37
N GLN A 266 7.49 6.17 10.64
CA GLN A 266 7.26 5.62 11.99
C GLN A 266 8.30 6.10 13.00
N GLN A 267 9.56 6.19 12.59
CA GLN A 267 10.61 6.79 13.42
C GLN A 267 10.31 8.26 13.74
N ALA A 268 9.93 9.06 12.75
CA ALA A 268 9.57 10.45 12.96
C ALA A 268 8.31 10.65 13.84
N LEU A 269 7.50 9.61 14.00
CA LEU A 269 6.37 9.55 14.93
C LEU A 269 6.79 9.10 16.36
N GLY A 270 8.05 8.76 16.60
CA GLY A 270 8.52 8.17 17.85
C GLY A 270 8.04 6.74 18.10
N ARG A 271 7.54 6.05 17.06
CA ARG A 271 7.02 4.68 17.15
C ARG A 271 8.08 3.62 16.83
N LEU A 272 9.24 4.03 16.39
CA LEU A 272 10.35 3.18 16.00
C LEU A 272 11.65 3.93 16.31
N SER A 273 12.55 3.32 17.04
CA SER A 273 13.86 3.92 17.28
C SER A 273 14.74 3.87 16.01
N ALA A 274 15.75 4.74 15.93
CA ALA A 274 16.69 4.73 14.80
C ALA A 274 17.43 3.39 14.66
N PRO A 275 17.92 2.75 15.74
CA PRO A 275 18.52 1.41 15.65
C PRO A 275 17.54 0.35 15.14
N ALA A 276 16.29 0.35 15.62
CA ALA A 276 15.26 -0.59 15.17
C ALA A 276 14.92 -0.40 13.70
N ARG A 277 14.78 0.86 13.24
CA ARG A 277 14.62 1.16 11.81
C ARG A 277 15.77 0.60 10.97
N ARG A 278 17.02 0.83 11.40
CA ARG A 278 18.19 0.31 10.66
C ARG A 278 18.17 -1.22 10.58
N ARG A 279 17.88 -1.92 11.69
CA ARG A 279 17.74 -3.39 11.69
C ARG A 279 16.64 -3.84 10.73
N ALA A 280 15.49 -3.19 10.75
CA ALA A 280 14.35 -3.50 9.89
C ALA A 280 14.69 -3.33 8.40
N VAL A 281 15.37 -2.23 8.01
CA VAL A 281 15.81 -1.99 6.62
C VAL A 281 16.82 -3.05 6.19
N ARG A 282 17.81 -3.37 7.02
CA ARG A 282 18.79 -4.42 6.72
C ARG A 282 18.14 -5.78 6.52
N ALA A 283 17.23 -6.16 7.40
CA ALA A 283 16.49 -7.42 7.28
C ALA A 283 15.66 -7.48 5.99
N LEU A 284 14.94 -6.40 5.64
CA LEU A 284 14.19 -6.30 4.40
C LEU A 284 15.09 -6.52 3.17
N LEU A 285 16.23 -5.83 3.11
CA LEU A 285 17.16 -5.91 1.99
C LEU A 285 17.85 -7.27 1.89
N ARG A 286 18.22 -7.90 3.03
CA ARG A 286 18.75 -9.27 3.04
C ARG A 286 17.74 -10.25 2.46
N GLY A 287 16.51 -10.25 2.93
CA GLY A 287 15.48 -11.16 2.42
C GLY A 287 15.19 -10.92 0.94
N TYR A 288 15.16 -9.66 0.53
CA TYR A 288 14.95 -9.29 -0.87
C TYR A 288 16.09 -9.81 -1.77
N ARG A 289 17.36 -9.60 -1.39
CA ARG A 289 18.54 -10.06 -2.12
C ARG A 289 18.65 -11.58 -2.16
N ALA A 290 18.46 -12.24 -1.02
CA ALA A 290 18.55 -13.70 -0.92
C ALA A 290 17.56 -14.44 -1.83
N HIS A 291 16.49 -13.76 -2.25
CA HIS A 291 15.47 -14.29 -3.17
C HIS A 291 15.56 -13.66 -4.58
N GLY A 292 16.74 -13.25 -5.01
CA GLY A 292 17.01 -12.77 -6.37
C GLY A 292 16.46 -11.36 -6.67
N GLY A 293 16.14 -10.59 -5.63
CA GLY A 293 15.80 -9.19 -5.78
C GLY A 293 17.03 -8.33 -6.06
N ASP A 294 16.94 -7.42 -7.03
CA ASP A 294 17.99 -6.47 -7.37
C ASP A 294 17.40 -5.10 -7.71
N GLU A 295 18.13 -4.03 -7.41
CA GLU A 295 17.74 -2.66 -7.71
C GLU A 295 18.96 -1.71 -7.73
N SER A 296 18.86 -0.66 -8.52
CA SER A 296 19.82 0.43 -8.52
C SER A 296 19.77 1.22 -7.21
N CYS A 297 20.91 1.37 -6.55
CA CYS A 297 21.03 2.14 -5.31
C CYS A 297 20.56 3.59 -5.52
N ALA A 298 21.04 4.27 -6.57
CA ALA A 298 20.68 5.64 -6.88
C ALA A 298 19.16 5.81 -7.04
N ARG A 299 18.51 4.91 -7.79
CA ARG A 299 17.06 4.96 -8.04
C ARG A 299 16.26 4.69 -6.77
N ALA A 300 16.65 3.71 -5.96
CA ALA A 300 15.98 3.42 -4.71
C ALA A 300 16.08 4.57 -3.70
N LEU A 301 17.24 5.24 -3.61
CA LEU A 301 17.43 6.45 -2.79
C LEU A 301 16.54 7.58 -3.29
N TRP A 302 16.55 7.83 -4.61
CA TRP A 302 15.71 8.84 -5.25
C TRP A 302 14.22 8.61 -4.94
N LEU A 303 13.73 7.38 -5.14
CA LEU A 303 12.35 7.02 -4.87
C LEU A 303 12.01 7.16 -3.38
N THR A 304 12.94 6.82 -2.48
CA THR A 304 12.73 6.96 -1.04
C THR A 304 12.58 8.44 -0.67
N ALA A 305 13.42 9.31 -1.21
CA ALA A 305 13.34 10.75 -1.00
C ALA A 305 11.99 11.32 -1.48
N ALA A 306 11.58 11.00 -2.71
CA ALA A 306 10.31 11.41 -3.28
C ALA A 306 9.11 10.94 -2.45
N LEU A 307 9.10 9.67 -2.06
CA LEU A 307 8.00 9.08 -1.28
C LEU A 307 7.92 9.60 0.16
N LEU A 308 9.02 10.03 0.77
CA LEU A 308 8.98 10.70 2.07
C LEU A 308 8.20 12.00 2.00
N VAL A 309 8.44 12.83 0.98
CA VAL A 309 7.70 14.08 0.75
C VAL A 309 6.23 13.79 0.47
N GLN A 310 5.93 12.85 -0.42
CA GLN A 310 4.56 12.47 -0.76
C GLN A 310 3.78 11.96 0.46
N LYS A 311 4.40 11.12 1.30
CA LYS A 311 3.77 10.63 2.54
C LYS A 311 3.53 11.74 3.54
N GLN A 312 4.44 12.71 3.66
CA GLN A 312 4.30 13.82 4.58
C GLN A 312 3.23 14.80 4.12
N ALA A 313 3.17 15.14 2.83
CA ALA A 313 2.14 16.00 2.26
C ALA A 313 0.73 15.48 2.55
N LEU A 314 0.50 14.17 2.39
CA LEU A 314 -0.77 13.52 2.75
C LEU A 314 -1.18 13.76 4.21
N LYS A 315 -0.22 13.93 5.12
CA LYS A 315 -0.48 14.14 6.54
C LYS A 315 -0.64 15.61 6.90
N VAL A 316 0.09 16.47 6.23
CA VAL A 316 -0.04 17.93 6.40
C VAL A 316 -1.44 18.38 5.98
N ALA A 317 -1.94 17.88 4.86
CA ALA A 317 -3.26 18.25 4.38
C ALA A 317 -4.44 17.67 5.18
N THR A 318 -4.20 16.65 6.02
CA THR A 318 -5.26 15.99 6.82
C THR A 318 -5.30 16.42 8.28
N ARG A 319 -4.35 17.26 8.73
CA ARG A 319 -4.27 17.71 10.13
C ARG A 319 -4.41 19.22 10.21
N SER A 320 -5.14 19.70 11.24
CA SER A 320 -5.18 21.11 11.54
C SER A 320 -3.77 21.67 11.80
N ARG A 321 -3.50 22.87 11.31
CA ARG A 321 -2.21 23.57 11.24
C ARG A 321 -1.44 23.75 12.58
N ALA A 322 -2.00 23.36 13.72
CA ALA A 322 -1.65 23.91 15.02
C ALA A 322 -0.71 23.08 15.92
N GLN A 323 -0.08 21.98 15.47
CA GLN A 323 0.77 21.19 16.36
C GLN A 323 2.26 21.38 16.06
N ALA A 324 3.02 21.96 17.03
CA ALA A 324 4.47 22.12 16.98
C ALA A 324 5.19 20.79 16.67
N SER A 325 4.71 19.67 17.21
CA SER A 325 5.20 18.32 16.91
C SER A 325 5.03 17.91 15.44
N SER A 326 4.06 18.49 14.73
CA SER A 326 3.88 18.26 13.28
C SER A 326 4.93 18.99 12.45
N ARG A 327 5.30 20.22 12.85
CA ARG A 327 6.33 21.02 12.16
C ARG A 327 7.72 20.40 12.32
N ALA A 328 8.12 20.04 13.55
CA ALA A 328 9.41 19.39 13.81
C ALA A 328 9.57 18.09 13.03
N ARG A 329 8.52 17.27 12.99
CA ARG A 329 8.48 16.04 12.20
C ARG A 329 8.57 16.30 10.69
N THR A 330 7.83 17.28 10.18
CA THR A 330 7.88 17.64 8.77
C THR A 330 9.29 18.05 8.38
N ARG A 331 9.92 18.92 9.18
CA ARG A 331 11.30 19.36 8.99
C ARG A 331 12.27 18.19 8.97
N ALA A 332 12.18 17.26 9.92
CA ALA A 332 13.04 16.08 9.97
C ALA A 332 12.87 15.17 8.72
N LEU A 333 11.65 14.98 8.25
CA LEU A 333 11.38 14.15 7.06
C LEU A 333 11.83 14.83 5.76
N VAL A 334 11.66 16.16 5.63
CA VAL A 334 12.17 16.93 4.49
C VAL A 334 13.69 16.91 4.47
N ALA A 335 14.35 17.17 5.60
CA ALA A 335 15.82 17.10 5.71
C ALA A 335 16.36 15.69 5.35
N ARG A 336 15.67 14.64 5.81
CA ARG A 336 16.04 13.27 5.42
C ARG A 336 15.85 13.01 3.93
N ALA A 337 14.77 13.52 3.33
CA ALA A 337 14.53 13.40 1.89
C ALA A 337 15.61 14.13 1.09
N GLU A 338 15.99 15.33 1.51
CA GLU A 338 17.08 16.11 0.90
C GLU A 338 18.42 15.34 0.93
N GLN A 339 18.80 14.79 2.08
CA GLN A 339 20.01 13.96 2.22
C GLN A 339 20.00 12.75 1.26
N LEU A 340 18.85 12.04 1.17
CA LEU A 340 18.73 10.88 0.29
C LEU A 340 18.79 11.27 -1.19
N ALA A 341 18.20 12.39 -1.57
CA ALA A 341 18.27 12.92 -2.94
C ALA A 341 19.70 13.31 -3.32
N ALA A 342 20.43 13.99 -2.44
CA ALA A 342 21.83 14.33 -2.65
C ALA A 342 22.71 13.08 -2.80
N ARG A 343 22.50 12.07 -1.97
CA ARG A 343 23.20 10.77 -2.08
C ARG A 343 22.84 10.05 -3.38
N ALA A 344 21.58 10.08 -3.81
CA ALA A 344 21.19 9.53 -5.09
C ALA A 344 21.94 10.16 -6.25
N ALA A 345 22.09 11.49 -6.24
CA ALA A 345 22.84 12.23 -7.26
C ALA A 345 24.34 11.88 -7.29
N ALA A 346 24.94 11.63 -6.12
CA ALA A 346 26.33 11.23 -5.97
C ALA A 346 26.59 9.73 -6.21
N THR A 347 25.55 8.93 -6.42
CA THR A 347 25.67 7.47 -6.56
C THR A 347 25.73 7.09 -8.03
N PRO A 348 26.77 6.34 -8.49
CA PRO A 348 26.82 5.85 -9.85
C PRO A 348 25.61 5.01 -10.22
N ALA A 349 25.18 5.14 -11.49
CA ALA A 349 24.12 4.29 -12.03
C ALA A 349 24.66 2.86 -12.19
N GLY A 350 24.03 1.89 -11.50
CA GLY A 350 24.39 0.47 -11.57
C GLY A 350 23.65 -0.35 -10.52
N PRO A 351 23.73 -1.67 -10.60
CA PRO A 351 23.25 -2.55 -9.54
C PRO A 351 24.01 -2.26 -8.24
N GLY A 352 23.33 -2.31 -7.10
CA GLY A 352 24.01 -1.87 -5.87
C GLY A 352 23.19 -2.06 -4.60
N ILE A 353 22.49 -3.19 -4.48
CA ILE A 353 21.67 -3.47 -3.29
C ILE A 353 22.51 -3.53 -2.00
N GLU A 354 23.77 -3.94 -2.08
CA GLU A 354 24.71 -3.91 -0.94
C GLU A 354 25.06 -2.49 -0.50
N ARG A 355 25.27 -1.60 -1.49
CA ARG A 355 25.45 -0.18 -1.22
C ARG A 355 24.17 0.43 -0.65
N LEU A 356 23.03 0.02 -1.18
CA LEU A 356 21.72 0.48 -0.70
C LEU A 356 21.52 0.17 0.79
N GLU A 357 21.99 -0.97 1.27
CA GLU A 357 21.93 -1.32 2.69
C GLU A 357 22.70 -0.31 3.55
N ARG A 358 23.88 0.11 3.14
CA ARG A 358 24.68 1.14 3.85
C ARG A 358 24.02 2.51 3.83
N GLU A 359 23.39 2.85 2.73
CA GLU A 359 22.81 4.19 2.51
C GLU A 359 21.44 4.38 3.19
N LEU A 360 20.63 3.32 3.25
CA LEU A 360 19.27 3.36 3.82
C LEU A 360 19.22 2.95 5.31
N ALA A 361 20.13 2.13 5.76
CA ALA A 361 20.21 1.74 7.17
C ALA A 361 20.85 2.84 8.02
#